data_4eae911fd94e6b2d588b014a22233201
#
_entry.id   4eae911fd94e6b2d588b014a22233201
#
_cell.length_a   1.000
_cell.length_b   1.000
_cell.length_c   1.000
_cell.angle_alpha   90.00
_cell.angle_beta   90.00
_cell.angle_gamma   90.00
#
_symmetry.space_group_name_H-M   'P 1'
#
loop_
_entity.id
_entity.type
_entity.pdbx_description
1 polymer ?
#
loop_
_entity_poly.entity_id
_entity_poly.type
_entity_poly.pdbx_seq_one_letter_code
_entity_poly.pdbx_strand_id
1 'polypeptide(L)'
;MSSRIVPDPDIRDAILESGGLDAYKCYQCGKCMAVCPWFHVDSVVFPVYRTPQSVKFGAIMASEDTAEIEREVNEVYRCVGCESCSTWCPHGVSLPDIMRAIRRILVEYGSYPAELSDTVSRIHSSGNPFGEPREARVSWAEDMEVPRFTPDMDYLHVPCCVPAYDPRAREVARATVKILKTAELSFGHLADAESCCCESVRRVGAEEVFQELAGANIAAYAEAGVQRLVVTSPHCHATFQHDYGELGGEAEVIHQTQLFQRLIEEERLAPQTEVDLKVVYHDPCTLGRLSGVYDEPRQVLQSIPGVELVEIPHFNRDYSLCCGGGSGGAWLERPKGERLSDLRVQQAVETGADILAVACPYCLQMFSDSVKTMELALEVRDVAELLAESL
;
A
#
# COMPACT_ATOMS: atom_id res chain seq x y z
N MET A 1 -17.99 14.25 33.64
CA MET A 1 -19.37 14.45 33.14
C MET A 1 -19.44 13.73 31.80
N SER A 2 -20.52 12.94 31.54
CA SER A 2 -20.65 12.33 30.22
C SER A 2 -20.89 13.44 29.20
N SER A 3 -20.00 13.58 28.22
CA SER A 3 -20.21 14.51 27.12
C SER A 3 -21.49 14.15 26.37
N ARG A 4 -22.22 15.16 25.94
CA ARG A 4 -23.46 14.96 25.20
C ARG A 4 -23.13 14.77 23.74
N ILE A 5 -23.49 13.61 23.17
CA ILE A 5 -23.47 13.39 21.73
C ILE A 5 -24.72 14.06 21.13
N VAL A 6 -24.48 15.01 20.21
CA VAL A 6 -25.54 15.66 19.44
C VAL A 6 -25.45 15.23 18.00
N PRO A 7 -26.28 14.28 17.52
CA PRO A 7 -26.24 13.80 16.16
C PRO A 7 -26.34 14.94 15.14
N ASP A 8 -25.45 14.94 14.15
CA ASP A 8 -25.41 15.90 13.05
C ASP A 8 -25.84 15.23 11.74
N PRO A 9 -27.05 15.50 11.24
CA PRO A 9 -27.53 14.93 9.98
C PRO A 9 -26.77 15.48 8.75
N ASP A 10 -26.26 16.69 8.78
CA ASP A 10 -25.57 17.28 7.64
C ASP A 10 -24.20 16.59 7.43
N ILE A 11 -23.44 16.37 8.52
CA ILE A 11 -22.20 15.58 8.49
C ILE A 11 -22.48 14.13 8.04
N ARG A 12 -23.54 13.50 8.54
CA ARG A 12 -23.96 12.18 8.08
C ARG A 12 -24.18 12.16 6.58
N ASP A 13 -24.96 13.06 6.06
CA ASP A 13 -25.35 13.10 4.65
C ASP A 13 -24.12 13.38 3.78
N ALA A 14 -23.23 14.30 4.17
CA ALA A 14 -21.95 14.54 3.51
C ALA A 14 -21.06 13.28 3.46
N ILE A 15 -20.97 12.50 4.56
CA ILE A 15 -20.23 11.24 4.58
C ILE A 15 -20.86 10.21 3.62
N LEU A 16 -22.19 10.11 3.58
CA LEU A 16 -22.89 9.18 2.68
C LEU A 16 -22.67 9.54 1.20
N GLU A 17 -22.76 10.80 0.85
CA GLU A 17 -22.48 11.32 -0.50
C GLU A 17 -21.01 11.13 -0.91
N SER A 18 -20.10 11.17 0.06
CA SER A 18 -18.66 10.94 -0.15
C SER A 18 -18.26 9.46 -0.29
N GLY A 19 -19.23 8.52 -0.28
CA GLY A 19 -19.00 7.07 -0.47
C GLY A 19 -19.27 6.22 0.77
N GLY A 20 -19.84 6.76 1.85
CA GLY A 20 -20.12 6.07 3.10
C GLY A 20 -21.39 5.21 3.11
N LEU A 21 -22.09 5.02 1.97
CA LEU A 21 -23.39 4.32 1.88
C LEU A 21 -23.36 2.88 2.42
N ASP A 22 -22.23 2.21 2.33
CA ASP A 22 -22.05 0.85 2.85
C ASP A 22 -22.32 0.72 4.35
N ALA A 23 -22.29 1.85 5.09
CA ALA A 23 -22.69 1.87 6.49
C ALA A 23 -24.06 1.25 6.71
N TYR A 24 -25.02 1.43 5.80
CA TYR A 24 -26.37 0.88 5.90
C TYR A 24 -26.45 -0.63 5.74
N LYS A 25 -25.47 -1.29 5.12
CA LYS A 25 -25.38 -2.74 5.02
C LYS A 25 -24.97 -3.42 6.33
N CYS A 26 -24.43 -2.66 7.31
CA CYS A 26 -23.84 -3.22 8.52
C CYS A 26 -24.90 -3.69 9.53
N TYR A 27 -24.81 -4.97 9.96
CA TYR A 27 -25.65 -5.60 10.99
C TYR A 27 -24.97 -5.69 12.37
N GLN A 28 -23.81 -5.07 12.54
CA GLN A 28 -23.05 -5.06 13.80
C GLN A 28 -22.69 -6.46 14.34
N CYS A 29 -22.42 -7.42 13.47
CA CYS A 29 -22.04 -8.78 13.89
C CYS A 29 -20.65 -8.85 14.58
N GLY A 30 -19.82 -7.80 14.50
CA GLY A 30 -18.51 -7.71 15.13
C GLY A 30 -17.39 -8.47 14.45
N LYS A 31 -17.64 -9.19 13.34
CA LYS A 31 -16.61 -10.00 12.66
C LYS A 31 -15.41 -9.17 12.19
N CYS A 32 -15.63 -7.93 11.79
CA CYS A 32 -14.59 -6.98 11.41
C CYS A 32 -13.56 -6.70 12.51
N MET A 33 -13.96 -6.78 13.79
CA MET A 33 -13.02 -6.68 14.92
C MET A 33 -12.08 -7.87 14.98
N ALA A 34 -12.62 -9.09 14.88
CA ALA A 34 -11.84 -10.32 15.03
C ALA A 34 -10.77 -10.49 13.95
N VAL A 35 -10.97 -9.90 12.76
CA VAL A 35 -10.02 -9.96 11.65
C VAL A 35 -9.17 -8.69 11.49
N CYS A 36 -9.46 -7.65 12.28
CA CYS A 36 -8.69 -6.42 12.25
C CYS A 36 -7.31 -6.64 12.87
N PRO A 37 -6.19 -6.25 12.18
CA PRO A 37 -4.87 -6.46 12.74
C PRO A 37 -4.67 -5.72 14.08
N TRP A 38 -5.36 -4.60 14.32
CA TRP A 38 -5.32 -3.89 15.61
C TRP A 38 -5.88 -4.69 16.78
N PHE A 39 -6.68 -5.72 16.54
CA PHE A 39 -7.15 -6.61 17.59
C PHE A 39 -6.02 -7.42 18.25
N HIS A 40 -4.91 -7.60 17.55
CA HIS A 40 -3.73 -8.32 18.03
C HIS A 40 -2.68 -7.41 18.70
N VAL A 41 -2.97 -6.12 18.88
CA VAL A 41 -2.10 -5.16 19.57
C VAL A 41 -2.75 -4.80 20.91
N ASP A 42 -2.26 -5.39 21.99
CA ASP A 42 -2.89 -5.32 23.32
C ASP A 42 -3.11 -3.91 23.85
N SER A 43 -2.22 -2.96 23.51
CA SER A 43 -2.29 -1.56 23.94
C SER A 43 -3.30 -0.72 23.16
N VAL A 44 -3.86 -1.26 22.07
CA VAL A 44 -4.70 -0.48 21.14
C VAL A 44 -6.17 -0.91 21.20
N VAL A 45 -7.05 0.02 21.53
CA VAL A 45 -8.50 -0.16 21.37
C VAL A 45 -8.92 0.52 20.07
N PHE A 46 -9.34 -0.27 19.08
CA PHE A 46 -9.85 0.23 17.80
C PHE A 46 -11.24 -0.35 17.52
N PRO A 47 -12.30 0.34 17.94
CA PRO A 47 -13.67 -0.17 17.87
C PRO A 47 -14.27 -0.03 16.45
N VAL A 48 -13.59 -0.56 15.44
CA VAL A 48 -13.94 -0.44 14.02
C VAL A 48 -15.41 -0.80 13.70
N TYR A 49 -16.01 -1.72 14.48
CA TYR A 49 -17.39 -2.14 14.31
C TYR A 49 -18.42 -1.04 14.63
N ARG A 50 -18.03 -0.01 15.40
CA ARG A 50 -18.91 1.13 15.74
C ARG A 50 -19.04 2.12 14.60
N THR A 51 -18.02 2.25 13.76
CA THR A 51 -17.97 3.27 12.70
C THR A 51 -19.22 3.30 11.81
N PRO A 52 -19.74 2.17 11.26
CA PRO A 52 -20.96 2.23 10.45
C PRO A 52 -22.18 2.75 11.21
N GLN A 53 -22.28 2.47 12.50
CA GLN A 53 -23.39 2.98 13.32
C GLN A 53 -23.26 4.47 13.60
N SER A 54 -22.05 4.92 13.93
CA SER A 54 -21.79 6.34 14.15
C SER A 54 -22.15 7.15 12.90
N VAL A 55 -21.83 6.63 11.69
CA VAL A 55 -22.25 7.24 10.43
C VAL A 55 -23.78 7.25 10.28
N LYS A 56 -24.44 6.10 10.46
CA LYS A 56 -25.92 6.00 10.32
C LYS A 56 -26.67 7.01 11.16
N PHE A 57 -26.20 7.24 12.40
CA PHE A 57 -26.88 8.11 13.36
C PHE A 57 -26.32 9.54 13.40
N GLY A 58 -25.39 9.91 12.50
CA GLY A 58 -24.76 11.22 12.51
C GLY A 58 -23.98 11.49 13.80
N ALA A 59 -23.38 10.43 14.38
CA ALA A 59 -22.67 10.52 15.66
C ALA A 59 -21.14 10.66 15.48
N ILE A 60 -20.67 10.80 14.25
CA ILE A 60 -19.28 11.11 13.95
C ILE A 60 -19.03 12.59 14.24
N MET A 61 -17.98 12.89 15.03
CA MET A 61 -17.62 14.25 15.45
C MET A 61 -18.75 15.02 16.15
N ALA A 62 -19.69 14.31 16.74
CA ALA A 62 -20.89 14.88 17.33
C ALA A 62 -20.73 15.27 18.82
N SER A 63 -19.51 15.24 19.36
CA SER A 63 -19.23 15.66 20.74
C SER A 63 -19.04 17.18 20.83
N GLU A 64 -19.45 17.76 21.97
CA GLU A 64 -19.13 19.14 22.33
C GLU A 64 -17.73 19.25 22.99
N ASP A 65 -17.06 18.12 23.26
CA ASP A 65 -15.73 18.05 23.87
C ASP A 65 -14.66 17.87 22.78
N THR A 66 -13.80 18.88 22.63
CA THR A 66 -12.72 18.87 21.66
C THR A 66 -11.74 17.71 21.84
N ALA A 67 -11.48 17.27 23.07
CA ALA A 67 -10.60 16.12 23.33
C ALA A 67 -11.24 14.79 22.87
N GLU A 68 -12.57 14.69 22.92
CA GLU A 68 -13.27 13.54 22.33
C GLU A 68 -13.19 13.55 20.80
N ILE A 69 -13.38 14.71 20.17
CA ILE A 69 -13.24 14.88 18.72
C ILE A 69 -11.83 14.51 18.27
N GLU A 70 -10.79 15.03 18.92
CA GLU A 70 -9.40 14.70 18.60
C GLU A 70 -9.12 13.19 18.73
N ARG A 71 -9.64 12.54 19.76
CA ARG A 71 -9.53 11.09 19.92
C ARG A 71 -10.22 10.35 18.78
N GLU A 72 -11.43 10.75 18.40
CA GLU A 72 -12.20 10.15 17.31
C GLU A 72 -11.48 10.33 15.95
N VAL A 73 -10.92 11.52 15.68
CA VAL A 73 -10.07 11.77 14.50
C VAL A 73 -8.90 10.80 14.49
N ASN A 74 -8.17 10.67 15.59
CA ASN A 74 -7.05 9.74 15.72
C ASN A 74 -7.48 8.28 15.51
N GLU A 75 -8.64 7.87 15.99
CA GLU A 75 -9.21 6.54 15.74
C GLU A 75 -9.50 6.32 14.25
N VAL A 76 -10.09 7.28 13.56
CA VAL A 76 -10.36 7.22 12.11
C VAL A 76 -9.06 7.02 11.31
N TYR A 77 -7.97 7.72 11.70
CA TYR A 77 -6.65 7.59 11.05
C TYR A 77 -5.81 6.39 11.54
N ARG A 78 -6.32 5.58 12.48
CA ARG A 78 -5.75 4.25 12.76
C ARG A 78 -6.04 3.23 11.68
N CYS A 79 -7.11 3.37 10.91
CA CYS A 79 -7.42 2.45 9.82
C CYS A 79 -6.35 2.53 8.73
N VAL A 80 -5.68 1.41 8.47
CA VAL A 80 -4.60 1.28 7.47
C VAL A 80 -5.10 0.77 6.10
N GLY A 81 -6.41 0.70 5.90
CA GLY A 81 -7.02 0.31 4.62
C GLY A 81 -6.67 -1.09 4.13
N CYS A 82 -6.41 -2.03 5.05
CA CYS A 82 -5.89 -3.36 4.70
C CYS A 82 -6.93 -4.34 4.14
N GLU A 83 -8.20 -3.94 4.00
CA GLU A 83 -9.33 -4.71 3.46
C GLU A 83 -9.69 -6.01 4.22
N SER A 84 -9.05 -6.35 5.32
CA SER A 84 -9.36 -7.59 6.04
C SER A 84 -10.82 -7.63 6.52
N CYS A 85 -11.34 -6.50 7.02
CA CYS A 85 -12.73 -6.39 7.45
C CYS A 85 -13.74 -6.52 6.29
N SER A 86 -13.41 -6.01 5.10
CA SER A 86 -14.25 -6.13 3.90
C SER A 86 -14.26 -7.54 3.35
N THR A 87 -13.08 -8.17 3.22
CA THR A 87 -12.90 -9.55 2.72
C THR A 87 -13.72 -10.55 3.53
N TRP A 88 -13.80 -10.37 4.85
CA TRP A 88 -14.49 -11.30 5.74
C TRP A 88 -15.89 -10.83 6.16
N CYS A 89 -16.38 -9.71 5.61
CA CYS A 89 -17.71 -9.21 5.95
C CYS A 89 -18.81 -10.03 5.27
N PRO A 90 -19.72 -10.70 6.02
CA PRO A 90 -20.79 -11.50 5.42
C PRO A 90 -21.85 -10.66 4.68
N HIS A 91 -21.80 -9.34 4.82
CA HIS A 91 -22.74 -8.38 4.23
C HIS A 91 -22.09 -7.47 3.19
N GLY A 92 -20.82 -7.70 2.83
CA GLY A 92 -20.12 -6.92 1.84
C GLY A 92 -19.95 -5.44 2.20
N VAL A 93 -19.72 -5.14 3.49
CA VAL A 93 -19.45 -3.77 3.94
C VAL A 93 -17.98 -3.44 3.70
N SER A 94 -17.70 -2.42 2.89
CA SER A 94 -16.36 -1.84 2.77
C SER A 94 -16.14 -0.81 3.87
N LEU A 95 -15.54 -1.24 4.98
CA LEU A 95 -15.17 -0.33 6.06
C LEU A 95 -14.07 0.67 5.65
N PRO A 96 -13.04 0.29 4.88
CA PRO A 96 -12.07 1.24 4.38
C PRO A 96 -12.68 2.37 3.54
N ASP A 97 -13.71 2.10 2.73
CA ASP A 97 -14.40 3.14 1.98
C ASP A 97 -15.21 4.07 2.89
N ILE A 98 -15.88 3.52 3.91
CA ILE A 98 -16.54 4.35 4.93
C ILE A 98 -15.51 5.24 5.66
N MET A 99 -14.34 4.69 6.02
CA MET A 99 -13.26 5.47 6.65
C MET A 99 -12.73 6.56 5.71
N ARG A 100 -12.58 6.26 4.41
CA ARG A 100 -12.20 7.25 3.40
C ARG A 100 -13.22 8.36 3.29
N ALA A 101 -14.52 8.04 3.26
CA ALA A 101 -15.59 9.03 3.21
C ALA A 101 -15.57 9.96 4.44
N ILE A 102 -15.37 9.42 5.64
CA ILE A 102 -15.20 10.22 6.87
C ILE A 102 -13.97 11.12 6.75
N ARG A 103 -12.83 10.58 6.30
CA ARG A 103 -11.57 11.33 6.15
C ARG A 103 -11.69 12.47 5.15
N ARG A 104 -12.49 12.34 4.08
CA ARG A 104 -12.76 13.45 3.15
C ARG A 104 -13.37 14.64 3.88
N ILE A 105 -14.37 14.38 4.70
CA ILE A 105 -15.01 15.42 5.51
C ILE A 105 -14.01 16.02 6.51
N LEU A 106 -13.20 15.16 7.18
CA LEU A 106 -12.18 15.65 8.12
C LEU A 106 -11.14 16.55 7.45
N VAL A 107 -10.71 16.22 6.23
CA VAL A 107 -9.78 17.05 5.46
C VAL A 107 -10.39 18.40 5.08
N GLU A 108 -11.66 18.42 4.65
CA GLU A 108 -12.40 19.66 4.35
C GLU A 108 -12.49 20.59 5.57
N TYR A 109 -12.63 20.01 6.77
CA TYR A 109 -12.61 20.78 8.03
C TYR A 109 -11.21 21.07 8.56
N GLY A 110 -10.14 20.64 7.88
CA GLY A 110 -8.76 20.78 8.34
C GLY A 110 -8.42 19.95 9.60
N SER A 111 -9.25 18.94 9.93
CA SER A 111 -9.16 18.13 11.15
C SER A 111 -8.54 16.76 10.87
N TYR A 112 -7.24 16.73 10.51
CA TYR A 112 -6.50 15.48 10.29
C TYR A 112 -5.04 15.61 10.76
N PRO A 113 -4.30 14.49 10.99
CA PRO A 113 -2.95 14.53 11.54
C PRO A 113 -2.01 15.44 10.73
N ALA A 114 -1.23 16.26 11.43
CA ALA A 114 -0.31 17.23 10.82
C ALA A 114 0.73 16.56 9.90
N GLU A 115 1.25 15.39 10.29
CA GLU A 115 2.20 14.61 9.49
C GLU A 115 1.61 14.19 8.13
N LEU A 116 0.32 13.87 8.10
CA LEU A 116 -0.39 13.55 6.85
C LEU A 116 -0.66 14.81 6.03
N SER A 117 -0.99 15.93 6.66
CA SER A 117 -1.14 17.23 6.01
C SER A 117 0.16 17.65 5.31
N ASP A 118 1.29 17.54 6.02
CA ASP A 118 2.61 17.82 5.48
C ASP A 118 2.97 16.89 4.31
N THR A 119 2.63 15.60 4.43
CA THR A 119 2.87 14.62 3.37
C THR A 119 2.03 14.92 2.11
N VAL A 120 0.75 15.23 2.27
CA VAL A 120 -0.12 15.66 1.17
C VAL A 120 0.42 16.91 0.50
N SER A 121 0.85 17.91 1.30
CA SER A 121 1.44 19.14 0.80
C SER A 121 2.73 18.90 -0.01
N ARG A 122 3.63 18.01 0.46
CA ARG A 122 4.83 17.62 -0.30
C ARG A 122 4.48 16.91 -1.60
N ILE A 123 3.52 15.98 -1.57
CA ILE A 123 3.08 15.30 -2.79
C ILE A 123 2.49 16.30 -3.78
N HIS A 124 1.66 17.23 -3.32
CA HIS A 124 1.04 18.23 -4.18
C HIS A 124 2.10 19.16 -4.82
N SER A 125 3.05 19.66 -4.03
CA SER A 125 4.06 20.64 -4.50
C SER A 125 5.20 20.00 -5.31
N SER A 126 5.71 18.82 -4.89
CA SER A 126 6.91 18.19 -5.45
C SER A 126 6.64 16.90 -6.22
N GLY A 127 5.38 16.43 -6.27
CA GLY A 127 5.01 15.16 -6.92
C GLY A 127 5.45 13.91 -6.17
N ASN A 128 5.96 14.02 -4.92
CA ASN A 128 6.39 12.88 -4.12
C ASN A 128 6.29 13.15 -2.60
N PRO A 129 6.14 12.10 -1.76
CA PRO A 129 5.96 12.27 -0.32
C PRO A 129 7.23 12.73 0.44
N PHE A 130 8.40 12.66 -0.19
CA PHE A 130 9.68 13.04 0.42
C PHE A 130 9.95 14.54 0.29
N GLY A 131 9.25 15.25 -0.62
CA GLY A 131 9.51 16.67 -0.92
C GLY A 131 10.78 16.89 -1.75
N GLU A 132 11.32 15.82 -2.32
CA GLU A 132 12.51 15.87 -3.17
C GLU A 132 12.21 16.45 -4.56
N PRO A 133 13.22 16.98 -5.27
CA PRO A 133 13.06 17.46 -6.63
C PRO A 133 12.51 16.37 -7.57
N ARG A 134 11.62 16.74 -8.49
CA ARG A 134 11.03 15.80 -9.47
C ARG A 134 12.10 15.13 -10.34
N GLU A 135 13.14 15.84 -10.69
CA GLU A 135 14.27 15.35 -11.50
C GLU A 135 14.99 14.19 -10.82
N ALA A 136 15.03 14.16 -9.48
CA ALA A 136 15.63 13.08 -8.71
C ALA A 136 14.83 11.76 -8.77
N ARG A 137 13.60 11.77 -9.32
CA ARG A 137 12.75 10.59 -9.45
C ARG A 137 13.38 9.45 -10.24
N VAL A 138 14.33 9.74 -11.13
CA VAL A 138 15.02 8.74 -11.97
C VAL A 138 16.43 8.42 -11.50
N SER A 139 16.86 8.91 -10.35
CA SER A 139 18.21 8.65 -9.82
C SER A 139 18.51 7.15 -9.59
N TRP A 140 17.47 6.32 -9.45
CA TRP A 140 17.60 4.86 -9.40
C TRP A 140 18.15 4.25 -10.70
N ALA A 141 17.99 4.94 -11.84
CA ALA A 141 18.34 4.48 -13.17
C ALA A 141 19.67 5.03 -13.71
N GLU A 142 20.35 5.95 -13.00
CA GLU A 142 21.51 6.71 -13.51
C GLU A 142 22.60 5.84 -14.12
N ASP A 143 22.95 4.71 -13.47
CA ASP A 143 24.01 3.80 -13.92
C ASP A 143 23.48 2.57 -14.68
N MET A 144 22.18 2.55 -15.02
CA MET A 144 21.52 1.36 -15.54
C MET A 144 21.08 1.48 -16.99
N GLU A 145 21.39 2.58 -17.66
CA GLU A 145 21.04 2.80 -19.08
C GLU A 145 19.58 2.49 -19.39
N VAL A 146 18.65 2.99 -18.54
CA VAL A 146 17.21 2.90 -18.79
C VAL A 146 16.79 4.10 -19.62
N PRO A 147 16.26 3.92 -20.84
CA PRO A 147 15.86 5.02 -21.71
C PRO A 147 14.57 5.70 -21.25
N ARG A 148 14.27 6.88 -21.78
CA ARG A 148 12.91 7.43 -21.75
C ARG A 148 11.98 6.52 -22.53
N PHE A 149 10.76 6.36 -22.03
CA PHE A 149 9.73 5.54 -22.66
C PHE A 149 9.33 6.09 -24.04
N THR A 150 9.15 5.19 -25.00
CA THR A 150 8.58 5.44 -26.32
C THR A 150 7.45 4.46 -26.60
N PRO A 151 6.42 4.80 -27.43
CA PRO A 151 5.23 3.99 -27.63
C PRO A 151 5.44 2.58 -28.19
N ASP A 152 6.61 2.31 -28.77
CA ASP A 152 7.04 0.99 -29.29
C ASP A 152 7.60 0.06 -28.19
N MET A 153 7.80 0.56 -26.98
CA MET A 153 8.29 -0.24 -25.86
C MET A 153 7.20 -1.12 -25.26
N ASP A 154 7.62 -2.25 -24.66
CA ASP A 154 6.72 -3.20 -24.02
C ASP A 154 6.03 -2.63 -22.79
N TYR A 155 6.77 -1.89 -21.94
CA TYR A 155 6.27 -1.38 -20.69
C TYR A 155 6.84 -0.01 -20.32
N LEU A 156 5.99 0.83 -19.71
CA LEU A 156 6.47 1.89 -18.84
C LEU A 156 6.77 1.30 -17.46
N HIS A 157 8.01 1.41 -16.98
CA HIS A 157 8.38 0.98 -15.62
C HIS A 157 8.13 2.09 -14.61
N VAL A 158 7.25 1.83 -13.63
CA VAL A 158 6.92 2.74 -12.53
C VAL A 158 7.39 2.12 -11.21
N PRO A 159 8.58 2.50 -10.71
CA PRO A 159 9.16 1.91 -9.50
C PRO A 159 8.41 2.29 -8.20
N CYS A 160 7.48 3.24 -8.22
CA CYS A 160 6.88 3.89 -7.06
C CYS A 160 7.79 4.96 -6.43
N CYS A 161 7.22 5.85 -5.59
CA CYS A 161 7.99 6.91 -4.94
C CYS A 161 9.04 6.36 -3.96
N VAL A 162 8.73 5.30 -3.21
CA VAL A 162 9.65 4.74 -2.23
C VAL A 162 10.93 4.22 -2.89
N PRO A 163 10.92 3.32 -3.88
CA PRO A 163 12.11 2.92 -4.62
C PRO A 163 12.79 4.06 -5.39
N ALA A 164 12.05 5.10 -5.76
CA ALA A 164 12.64 6.24 -6.47
C ALA A 164 13.53 7.11 -5.58
N TYR A 165 13.14 7.31 -4.31
CA TYR A 165 13.79 8.28 -3.44
C TYR A 165 14.47 7.69 -2.20
N ASP A 166 14.03 6.53 -1.70
CA ASP A 166 14.65 5.87 -0.54
C ASP A 166 15.85 5.00 -0.97
N PRO A 167 17.04 5.19 -0.36
CA PRO A 167 18.24 4.47 -0.79
C PRO A 167 18.16 2.95 -0.63
N ARG A 168 17.51 2.43 0.44
CA ARG A 168 17.35 0.99 0.62
C ARG A 168 16.38 0.39 -0.40
N ALA A 169 15.24 1.04 -0.59
CA ALA A 169 14.23 0.57 -1.52
C ALA A 169 14.65 0.75 -3.00
N ARG A 170 15.61 1.64 -3.29
CA ARG A 170 16.19 1.81 -4.64
C ARG A 170 16.76 0.53 -5.21
N GLU A 171 17.32 -0.34 -4.36
CA GLU A 171 17.84 -1.64 -4.77
C GLU A 171 16.74 -2.54 -5.37
N VAL A 172 15.50 -2.38 -4.94
CA VAL A 172 14.34 -3.09 -5.54
C VAL A 172 14.10 -2.64 -6.98
N ALA A 173 14.14 -1.31 -7.25
CA ALA A 173 14.00 -0.79 -8.62
C ALA A 173 15.15 -1.27 -9.52
N ARG A 174 16.38 -1.29 -9.00
CA ARG A 174 17.57 -1.77 -9.72
C ARG A 174 17.48 -3.27 -10.01
N ALA A 175 17.04 -4.07 -9.05
CA ALA A 175 16.79 -5.50 -9.23
C ALA A 175 15.72 -5.74 -10.30
N THR A 176 14.63 -4.99 -10.29
CA THR A 176 13.58 -5.05 -11.32
C THR A 176 14.16 -4.75 -12.70
N VAL A 177 14.97 -3.70 -12.85
CA VAL A 177 15.63 -3.38 -14.12
C VAL A 177 16.55 -4.51 -14.60
N LYS A 178 17.34 -5.12 -13.70
CA LYS A 178 18.17 -6.29 -14.04
C LYS A 178 17.32 -7.42 -14.60
N ILE A 179 16.21 -7.74 -13.95
CA ILE A 179 15.28 -8.79 -14.37
C ILE A 179 14.67 -8.48 -15.75
N LEU A 180 14.15 -7.27 -15.95
CA LEU A 180 13.55 -6.86 -17.23
C LEU A 180 14.56 -6.91 -18.38
N LYS A 181 15.81 -6.49 -18.15
CA LYS A 181 16.90 -6.59 -19.12
C LYS A 181 17.29 -8.03 -19.43
N THR A 182 17.39 -8.89 -18.40
CA THR A 182 17.67 -10.32 -18.58
C THR A 182 16.60 -11.01 -19.42
N ALA A 183 15.33 -10.60 -19.26
CA ALA A 183 14.20 -11.10 -20.05
C ALA A 183 14.10 -10.46 -21.45
N GLU A 184 15.03 -9.59 -21.84
CA GLU A 184 15.04 -8.88 -23.13
C GLU A 184 13.74 -8.10 -23.39
N LEU A 185 13.15 -7.50 -22.33
CA LEU A 185 12.00 -6.62 -22.48
C LEU A 185 12.46 -5.20 -22.84
N SER A 186 11.71 -4.54 -23.72
CA SER A 186 11.87 -3.11 -23.97
C SER A 186 11.02 -2.31 -22.98
N PHE A 187 11.66 -1.43 -22.21
CA PHE A 187 10.98 -0.61 -21.22
C PHE A 187 11.69 0.73 -21.01
N GLY A 188 10.96 1.68 -20.49
CA GLY A 188 11.49 3.02 -20.21
C GLY A 188 10.81 3.68 -19.01
N HIS A 189 11.16 4.94 -18.76
CA HIS A 189 10.60 5.78 -17.70
C HIS A 189 10.12 7.12 -18.26
N LEU A 190 9.21 7.82 -17.54
CA LEU A 190 8.76 9.17 -17.91
C LEU A 190 9.50 10.28 -17.16
N ALA A 191 10.42 9.94 -16.28
CA ALA A 191 11.22 10.89 -15.49
C ALA A 191 10.34 11.88 -14.69
N ASP A 192 10.58 13.17 -14.91
CA ASP A 192 9.91 14.30 -14.26
C ASP A 192 8.47 14.54 -14.72
N ALA A 193 8.05 13.91 -15.83
CA ALA A 193 6.66 13.97 -16.30
C ALA A 193 5.70 13.14 -15.44
N GLU A 194 6.22 12.21 -14.61
CA GLU A 194 5.44 11.38 -13.71
C GLU A 194 5.51 11.90 -12.26
N SER A 195 4.39 11.86 -11.55
CA SER A 195 4.32 12.14 -10.12
C SER A 195 3.90 10.89 -9.32
N CYS A 196 3.74 11.06 -8.00
CA CYS A 196 3.14 10.03 -7.14
C CYS A 196 1.79 9.56 -7.72
N CYS A 197 1.48 8.26 -7.60
CA CYS A 197 0.16 7.72 -7.95
C CYS A 197 -0.96 8.26 -7.05
N CYS A 198 -0.60 8.91 -5.94
CA CYS A 198 -1.50 9.55 -4.98
C CYS A 198 -2.44 8.58 -4.22
N GLU A 199 -2.08 7.29 -4.10
CA GLU A 199 -2.86 6.35 -3.27
C GLU A 199 -3.05 6.90 -1.85
N SER A 200 -1.95 7.25 -1.16
CA SER A 200 -2.03 7.78 0.21
C SER A 200 -2.82 9.08 0.27
N VAL A 201 -2.73 9.95 -0.72
CA VAL A 201 -3.48 11.22 -0.81
C VAL A 201 -4.98 10.93 -0.82
N ARG A 202 -5.44 10.02 -1.71
CA ARG A 202 -6.83 9.63 -1.79
C ARG A 202 -7.31 8.96 -0.51
N ARG A 203 -6.50 8.04 0.05
CA ARG A 203 -6.87 7.26 1.25
C ARG A 203 -6.87 8.09 2.54
N VAL A 204 -6.13 9.19 2.62
CA VAL A 204 -6.22 10.13 3.76
C VAL A 204 -7.37 11.12 3.62
N GLY A 205 -8.06 11.18 2.48
CA GLY A 205 -9.25 11.98 2.24
C GLY A 205 -9.01 13.25 1.41
N ALA A 206 -7.79 13.55 0.96
CA ALA A 206 -7.48 14.72 0.15
C ALA A 206 -7.85 14.50 -1.33
N GLU A 207 -9.14 14.37 -1.60
CA GLU A 207 -9.68 13.95 -2.90
C GLU A 207 -9.38 14.95 -4.02
N GLU A 208 -9.45 16.25 -3.77
CA GLU A 208 -9.17 17.27 -4.78
C GLU A 208 -7.72 17.18 -5.28
N VAL A 209 -6.76 17.06 -4.34
CA VAL A 209 -5.33 16.89 -4.68
C VAL A 209 -5.11 15.58 -5.43
N PHE A 210 -5.82 14.51 -5.04
CA PHE A 210 -5.77 13.24 -5.78
C PHE A 210 -6.22 13.41 -7.22
N GLN A 211 -7.39 14.02 -7.46
CA GLN A 211 -7.97 14.17 -8.80
C GLN A 211 -7.07 15.04 -9.71
N GLU A 212 -6.49 16.11 -9.17
CA GLU A 212 -5.56 16.97 -9.90
C GLU A 212 -4.33 16.19 -10.38
N LEU A 213 -3.62 15.53 -9.45
CA LEU A 213 -2.36 14.84 -9.76
C LEU A 213 -2.59 13.54 -10.55
N ALA A 214 -3.65 12.81 -10.27
CA ALA A 214 -4.02 11.63 -11.04
C ALA A 214 -4.39 12.01 -12.48
N GLY A 215 -5.16 13.09 -12.67
CA GLY A 215 -5.47 13.64 -13.98
C GLY A 215 -4.22 14.06 -14.76
N ALA A 216 -3.26 14.69 -14.10
CA ALA A 216 -1.98 15.05 -14.70
C ALA A 216 -1.16 13.81 -15.14
N ASN A 217 -1.10 12.77 -14.31
CA ASN A 217 -0.43 11.51 -14.66
C ASN A 217 -1.14 10.81 -15.83
N ILE A 218 -2.47 10.73 -15.83
CA ILE A 218 -3.26 10.13 -16.94
C ILE A 218 -2.96 10.87 -18.25
N ALA A 219 -2.94 12.20 -18.21
CA ALA A 219 -2.61 13.01 -19.39
C ALA A 219 -1.18 12.74 -19.89
N ALA A 220 -0.20 12.66 -18.97
CA ALA A 220 1.20 12.36 -19.31
C ALA A 220 1.35 10.95 -19.92
N TYR A 221 0.64 9.96 -19.40
CA TYR A 221 0.65 8.60 -19.95
C TYR A 221 0.00 8.55 -21.34
N ALA A 222 -1.10 9.24 -21.54
CA ALA A 222 -1.78 9.34 -22.84
C ALA A 222 -0.89 10.06 -23.88
N GLU A 223 -0.26 11.19 -23.53
CA GLU A 223 0.66 11.92 -24.40
C GLU A 223 1.87 11.09 -24.79
N ALA A 224 2.41 10.30 -23.86
CA ALA A 224 3.53 9.40 -24.12
C ALA A 224 3.11 8.12 -24.87
N GLY A 225 1.82 7.88 -25.10
CA GLY A 225 1.32 6.68 -25.76
C GLY A 225 1.48 5.40 -24.95
N VAL A 226 1.45 5.50 -23.62
CA VAL A 226 1.60 4.36 -22.71
C VAL A 226 0.39 3.43 -22.81
N GLN A 227 0.64 2.16 -23.14
CA GLN A 227 -0.37 1.12 -23.17
C GLN A 227 -0.29 0.18 -21.97
N ARG A 228 0.91 -0.09 -21.48
CA ARG A 228 1.17 -1.06 -20.42
C ARG A 228 2.15 -0.50 -19.39
N LEU A 229 1.81 -0.70 -18.11
CA LEU A 229 2.60 -0.32 -16.94
C LEU A 229 3.08 -1.57 -16.21
N VAL A 230 4.37 -1.64 -15.89
CA VAL A 230 4.87 -2.57 -14.87
C VAL A 230 5.21 -1.77 -13.61
N VAL A 231 4.62 -2.16 -12.50
CA VAL A 231 4.72 -1.41 -11.25
C VAL A 231 5.31 -2.25 -10.12
N THR A 232 6.16 -1.64 -9.30
CA THR A 232 6.79 -2.31 -8.14
C THR A 232 5.89 -2.33 -6.92
N SER A 233 5.00 -1.34 -6.80
CA SER A 233 4.14 -1.20 -5.62
C SER A 233 2.72 -1.70 -5.84
N PRO A 234 2.20 -2.58 -4.96
CA PRO A 234 0.79 -2.94 -4.96
C PRO A 234 -0.16 -1.74 -4.84
N HIS A 235 0.26 -0.69 -4.11
CA HIS A 235 -0.52 0.54 -3.97
C HIS A 235 -0.66 1.26 -5.30
N CYS A 236 0.44 1.40 -6.06
CA CYS A 236 0.38 1.94 -7.43
C CYS A 236 -0.46 1.05 -8.34
N HIS A 237 -0.29 -0.30 -8.25
CA HIS A 237 -1.07 -1.26 -9.03
C HIS A 237 -2.58 -1.04 -8.84
N ALA A 238 -3.05 -1.09 -7.60
CA ALA A 238 -4.46 -0.93 -7.28
C ALA A 238 -5.00 0.47 -7.67
N THR A 239 -4.21 1.53 -7.42
CA THR A 239 -4.62 2.90 -7.75
C THR A 239 -4.73 3.12 -9.26
N PHE A 240 -3.77 2.65 -10.05
CA PHE A 240 -3.82 2.78 -11.50
C PHE A 240 -4.94 1.92 -12.10
N GLN A 241 -5.16 0.72 -11.57
CA GLN A 241 -6.17 -0.19 -12.08
C GLN A 241 -7.60 0.25 -11.75
N HIS A 242 -7.83 0.75 -10.53
CA HIS A 242 -9.18 1.07 -10.04
C HIS A 242 -9.44 2.58 -10.03
N ASP A 243 -8.61 3.32 -9.28
CA ASP A 243 -8.88 4.74 -9.01
C ASP A 243 -8.66 5.61 -10.28
N TYR A 244 -7.64 5.29 -11.10
CA TYR A 244 -7.41 6.00 -12.38
C TYR A 244 -8.44 5.59 -13.44
N GLY A 245 -8.92 4.36 -13.41
CA GLY A 245 -10.01 3.91 -14.26
C GLY A 245 -11.28 4.74 -14.09
N GLU A 246 -11.61 5.16 -12.86
CA GLU A 246 -12.73 6.08 -12.58
C GLU A 246 -12.55 7.46 -13.25
N LEU A 247 -11.30 7.87 -13.50
CA LEU A 247 -10.92 9.14 -14.12
C LEU A 247 -10.61 9.02 -15.63
N GLY A 248 -10.85 7.84 -16.23
CA GLY A 248 -10.62 7.58 -17.65
C GLY A 248 -9.21 7.12 -18.02
N GLY A 249 -8.42 6.66 -17.05
CA GLY A 249 -7.12 6.00 -17.31
C GLY A 249 -7.33 4.60 -17.91
N GLU A 250 -6.70 4.32 -19.06
CA GLU A 250 -6.95 3.09 -19.86
C GLU A 250 -5.74 2.13 -19.91
N ALA A 251 -4.59 2.50 -19.34
CA ALA A 251 -3.38 1.67 -19.42
C ALA A 251 -3.56 0.34 -18.67
N GLU A 252 -3.11 -0.76 -19.27
CA GLU A 252 -3.00 -2.06 -18.61
C GLU A 252 -1.92 -2.00 -17.53
N VAL A 253 -2.23 -2.46 -16.32
CA VAL A 253 -1.30 -2.42 -15.18
C VAL A 253 -1.01 -3.83 -14.70
N ILE A 254 0.28 -4.16 -14.60
CA ILE A 254 0.75 -5.44 -14.06
C ILE A 254 1.71 -5.19 -12.90
N HIS A 255 1.55 -5.93 -11.80
CA HIS A 255 2.54 -5.93 -10.73
C HIS A 255 3.78 -6.70 -11.14
N GLN A 256 4.97 -6.25 -10.73
CA GLN A 256 6.25 -6.86 -11.12
C GLN A 256 6.29 -8.38 -10.89
N THR A 257 5.73 -8.89 -9.77
CA THR A 257 5.75 -10.33 -9.47
C THR A 257 4.90 -11.16 -10.43
N GLN A 258 3.79 -10.60 -10.95
CA GLN A 258 2.98 -11.24 -11.99
C GLN A 258 3.75 -11.31 -13.32
N LEU A 259 4.45 -10.23 -13.66
CA LEU A 259 5.30 -10.22 -14.85
C LEU A 259 6.45 -11.21 -14.73
N PHE A 260 7.15 -11.24 -13.59
CA PHE A 260 8.25 -12.19 -13.37
C PHE A 260 7.80 -13.63 -13.48
N GLN A 261 6.68 -14.00 -12.85
CA GLN A 261 6.11 -15.33 -12.93
C GLN A 261 5.79 -15.72 -14.38
N ARG A 262 5.15 -14.83 -15.15
CA ARG A 262 4.88 -15.02 -16.58
C ARG A 262 6.16 -15.26 -17.38
N LEU A 263 7.20 -14.45 -17.14
CA LEU A 263 8.48 -14.58 -17.85
C LEU A 263 9.23 -15.88 -17.52
N ILE A 264 9.08 -16.39 -16.30
CA ILE A 264 9.61 -17.71 -15.90
C ILE A 264 8.84 -18.82 -16.62
N GLU A 265 7.51 -18.77 -16.68
CA GLU A 265 6.70 -19.73 -17.42
C GLU A 265 6.96 -19.74 -18.93
N GLU A 266 7.27 -18.59 -19.49
CA GLU A 266 7.67 -18.41 -20.90
C GLU A 266 9.14 -18.79 -21.18
N GLU A 267 9.86 -19.30 -20.18
CA GLU A 267 11.29 -19.64 -20.23
C GLU A 267 12.22 -18.46 -20.64
N ARG A 268 11.74 -17.24 -20.47
CA ARG A 268 12.50 -16.00 -20.70
C ARG A 268 13.34 -15.59 -19.49
N LEU A 269 13.05 -16.12 -18.33
CA LEU A 269 13.85 -16.03 -17.11
C LEU A 269 14.11 -17.44 -16.60
N ALA A 270 15.37 -17.77 -16.35
CA ALA A 270 15.79 -19.07 -15.84
C ALA A 270 16.72 -18.87 -14.63
N PRO A 271 16.19 -18.80 -13.41
CA PRO A 271 16.99 -18.75 -12.20
C PRO A 271 17.90 -19.97 -12.09
N GLN A 272 19.23 -19.77 -11.95
CA GLN A 272 20.23 -20.85 -11.96
C GLN A 272 21.17 -20.81 -10.75
N THR A 273 21.42 -19.61 -10.21
CA THR A 273 22.29 -19.46 -9.05
C THR A 273 21.55 -19.88 -7.80
N GLU A 274 22.15 -20.81 -7.05
CA GLU A 274 21.59 -21.31 -5.78
C GLU A 274 21.64 -20.23 -4.70
N VAL A 275 20.49 -20.02 -4.02
CA VAL A 275 20.31 -19.11 -2.91
C VAL A 275 19.85 -19.97 -1.72
N ASP A 276 20.82 -20.51 -0.96
CA ASP A 276 20.54 -21.43 0.17
C ASP A 276 19.99 -20.66 1.39
N LEU A 277 18.71 -20.33 1.34
CA LEU A 277 18.02 -19.52 2.34
C LEU A 277 16.63 -20.07 2.65
N LYS A 278 16.28 -20.05 3.92
CA LYS A 278 14.90 -20.26 4.37
C LYS A 278 14.14 -18.93 4.34
N VAL A 279 13.14 -18.84 3.49
CA VAL A 279 12.40 -17.63 3.19
C VAL A 279 10.96 -17.73 3.65
N VAL A 280 10.48 -16.77 4.44
CA VAL A 280 9.06 -16.62 4.76
C VAL A 280 8.47 -15.47 3.95
N TYR A 281 7.33 -15.70 3.30
CA TYR A 281 6.67 -14.67 2.50
C TYR A 281 5.58 -13.94 3.28
N HIS A 282 5.60 -12.61 3.20
CA HIS A 282 4.51 -11.77 3.68
C HIS A 282 3.58 -11.39 2.52
N ASP A 283 2.30 -11.73 2.63
CA ASP A 283 1.29 -11.26 1.68
C ASP A 283 0.95 -9.77 1.91
N PRO A 284 1.34 -8.85 1.03
CA PRO A 284 0.93 -7.46 1.12
C PRO A 284 -0.58 -7.35 0.94
N CYS A 285 -1.26 -6.67 1.87
CA CYS A 285 -2.71 -6.60 1.88
C CYS A 285 -3.32 -6.06 0.58
N THR A 286 -2.71 -5.05 -0.02
CA THR A 286 -3.17 -4.45 -1.27
C THR A 286 -2.92 -5.38 -2.47
N LEU A 287 -1.81 -6.13 -2.48
CA LEU A 287 -1.54 -7.11 -3.55
C LEU A 287 -2.49 -8.30 -3.47
N GLY A 288 -2.64 -8.88 -2.27
CA GLY A 288 -3.49 -10.03 -2.04
C GLY A 288 -4.98 -9.68 -2.04
N ARG A 289 -5.47 -9.06 -0.95
CA ARG A 289 -6.91 -8.85 -0.75
C ARG A 289 -7.57 -7.92 -1.77
N LEU A 290 -6.87 -6.87 -2.21
CA LEU A 290 -7.45 -5.91 -3.15
C LEU A 290 -7.24 -6.32 -4.62
N SER A 291 -6.07 -6.93 -4.95
CA SER A 291 -5.73 -7.28 -6.33
C SER A 291 -5.79 -8.79 -6.63
N GLY A 292 -6.01 -9.66 -5.64
CA GLY A 292 -6.14 -11.11 -5.82
C GLY A 292 -4.83 -11.85 -6.13
N VAL A 293 -3.68 -11.20 -6.03
CA VAL A 293 -2.36 -11.74 -6.37
C VAL A 293 -1.72 -12.37 -5.14
N TYR A 294 -1.72 -13.71 -5.07
CA TYR A 294 -1.19 -14.50 -3.95
C TYR A 294 -0.16 -15.54 -4.38
N ASP A 295 -0.37 -16.16 -5.52
CA ASP A 295 0.41 -17.32 -5.97
C ASP A 295 1.65 -16.88 -6.75
N GLU A 296 1.58 -15.85 -7.54
CA GLU A 296 2.67 -15.41 -8.41
C GLU A 296 3.95 -15.06 -7.63
N PRO A 297 3.93 -14.31 -6.51
CA PRO A 297 5.14 -14.08 -5.72
C PRO A 297 5.73 -15.38 -5.15
N ARG A 298 4.88 -16.34 -4.77
CA ARG A 298 5.31 -17.67 -4.28
C ARG A 298 5.96 -18.50 -5.38
N GLN A 299 5.36 -18.52 -6.56
CA GLN A 299 5.91 -19.23 -7.73
C GLN A 299 7.27 -18.66 -8.13
N VAL A 300 7.43 -17.34 -8.09
CA VAL A 300 8.73 -16.69 -8.31
C VAL A 300 9.75 -17.16 -7.27
N LEU A 301 9.42 -17.10 -5.97
CA LEU A 301 10.34 -17.56 -4.91
C LEU A 301 10.69 -19.05 -5.03
N GLN A 302 9.72 -19.89 -5.37
CA GLN A 302 9.90 -21.34 -5.55
C GLN A 302 10.73 -21.69 -6.79
N SER A 303 10.82 -20.82 -7.78
CA SER A 303 11.66 -21.01 -8.95
C SER A 303 13.15 -20.79 -8.68
N ILE A 304 13.52 -20.16 -7.57
CA ILE A 304 14.90 -19.86 -7.19
C ILE A 304 15.52 -21.13 -6.57
N PRO A 305 16.59 -21.68 -7.15
CA PRO A 305 17.25 -22.87 -6.58
C PRO A 305 17.73 -22.62 -5.14
N GLY A 306 17.52 -23.58 -4.25
CA GLY A 306 17.96 -23.53 -2.86
C GLY A 306 17.04 -22.74 -1.91
N VAL A 307 16.01 -22.07 -2.41
CA VAL A 307 15.04 -21.39 -1.54
C VAL A 307 14.09 -22.39 -0.89
N GLU A 308 14.10 -22.47 0.44
CA GLU A 308 13.06 -23.12 1.25
C GLU A 308 11.97 -22.11 1.59
N LEU A 309 10.86 -22.09 0.84
CA LEU A 309 9.74 -21.21 1.11
C LEU A 309 8.85 -21.76 2.22
N VAL A 310 8.65 -20.98 3.28
CA VAL A 310 7.75 -21.30 4.40
C VAL A 310 6.66 -20.25 4.55
N GLU A 311 5.56 -20.63 5.21
CA GLU A 311 4.42 -19.75 5.47
C GLU A 311 4.34 -19.36 6.95
N ILE A 312 3.81 -18.18 7.24
CA ILE A 312 3.43 -17.84 8.61
C ILE A 312 2.15 -18.60 8.97
N PRO A 313 2.18 -19.48 9.98
CA PRO A 313 1.02 -20.29 10.33
C PRO A 313 -0.21 -19.42 10.64
N HIS A 314 -1.37 -19.78 10.11
CA HIS A 314 -2.67 -19.09 10.27
C HIS A 314 -2.77 -17.68 9.71
N PHE A 315 -1.66 -16.96 9.56
CA PHE A 315 -1.61 -15.56 9.15
C PHE A 315 -0.94 -15.37 7.78
N ASN A 316 -1.45 -16.05 6.76
CA ASN A 316 -1.02 -15.92 5.37
C ASN A 316 -2.21 -15.72 4.45
N ARG A 317 -1.98 -15.36 3.21
CA ARG A 317 -3.01 -15.07 2.19
C ARG A 317 -4.07 -14.09 2.72
N ASP A 318 -5.35 -14.43 2.65
CA ASP A 318 -6.47 -13.58 3.12
C ASP A 318 -6.40 -13.22 4.59
N TYR A 319 -5.76 -14.07 5.42
CA TYR A 319 -5.59 -13.85 6.85
C TYR A 319 -4.30 -13.11 7.21
N SER A 320 -3.46 -12.76 6.23
CA SER A 320 -2.22 -12.03 6.47
C SER A 320 -2.46 -10.73 7.24
N LEU A 321 -1.73 -10.50 8.34
CA LEU A 321 -1.79 -9.24 9.05
C LEU A 321 -1.05 -8.15 8.27
N CYS A 322 -1.59 -6.93 8.29
CA CYS A 322 -1.03 -5.79 7.58
C CYS A 322 0.27 -5.30 8.22
N CYS A 323 1.19 -4.79 7.41
CA CYS A 323 2.41 -4.12 7.88
C CYS A 323 2.16 -2.77 8.58
N GLY A 324 0.98 -2.18 8.38
CA GLY A 324 0.62 -0.89 8.95
C GLY A 324 0.88 0.33 8.04
N GLY A 325 1.51 0.15 6.87
CA GLY A 325 1.96 1.26 6.02
C GLY A 325 0.88 1.89 5.12
N GLY A 326 -0.23 1.18 4.85
CA GLY A 326 -1.28 1.68 3.95
C GLY A 326 -2.08 2.86 4.50
N SER A 327 -2.85 3.51 3.63
CA SER A 327 -3.74 4.64 3.97
C SER A 327 -3.06 5.76 4.77
N GLY A 328 -1.83 6.08 4.43
CA GLY A 328 -1.04 7.10 5.13
C GLY A 328 -0.27 6.58 6.35
N GLY A 329 -0.44 5.30 6.73
CA GLY A 329 0.20 4.75 7.93
C GLY A 329 1.73 4.78 7.91
N ALA A 330 2.35 4.68 6.72
CA ALA A 330 3.81 4.80 6.55
C ALA A 330 4.36 6.20 6.89
N TRP A 331 3.50 7.20 6.96
CA TRP A 331 3.85 8.61 7.23
C TRP A 331 3.46 9.06 8.64
N LEU A 332 2.92 8.15 9.45
CA LEU A 332 2.54 8.40 10.84
C LEU A 332 3.50 7.69 11.79
N GLU A 333 4.06 8.42 12.72
CA GLU A 333 4.83 7.82 13.80
C GLU A 333 3.90 7.07 14.76
N ARG A 334 4.31 5.85 15.12
CA ARG A 334 3.61 5.01 16.09
C ARG A 334 4.56 4.63 17.23
N PRO A 335 4.10 4.70 18.49
CA PRO A 335 4.91 4.26 19.61
C PRO A 335 5.38 2.81 19.46
N LYS A 336 6.55 2.48 20.02
CA LYS A 336 7.02 1.09 20.12
C LYS A 336 5.96 0.25 20.86
N GLY A 337 5.64 -0.93 20.30
CA GLY A 337 4.60 -1.82 20.82
C GLY A 337 3.17 -1.51 20.33
N GLU A 338 2.97 -0.38 19.63
CA GLU A 338 1.72 -0.08 18.92
C GLU A 338 1.85 -0.20 17.39
N ARG A 339 2.88 -0.87 16.92
CA ARG A 339 3.18 -1.00 15.48
C ARG A 339 2.75 -2.37 14.98
N LEU A 340 1.94 -2.41 13.94
CA LEU A 340 1.52 -3.66 13.29
C LEU A 340 2.72 -4.40 12.66
N SER A 341 3.73 -3.67 12.20
CA SER A 341 4.95 -4.22 11.65
C SER A 341 5.75 -5.02 12.69
N ASP A 342 5.80 -4.56 13.96
CA ASP A 342 6.49 -5.25 15.04
C ASP A 342 5.88 -6.66 15.27
N LEU A 343 4.53 -6.72 15.33
CA LEU A 343 3.81 -7.97 15.46
C LEU A 343 4.09 -8.92 14.29
N ARG A 344 4.09 -8.39 13.06
CA ARG A 344 4.28 -9.21 11.86
C ARG A 344 5.70 -9.75 11.73
N VAL A 345 6.71 -8.95 12.08
CA VAL A 345 8.11 -9.37 12.12
C VAL A 345 8.31 -10.46 13.18
N GLN A 346 7.67 -10.33 14.35
CA GLN A 346 7.70 -11.36 15.39
C GLN A 346 7.18 -12.71 14.86
N GLN A 347 6.04 -12.71 14.15
CA GLN A 347 5.49 -13.91 13.52
C GLN A 347 6.46 -14.51 12.49
N ALA A 348 7.18 -13.67 11.74
CA ALA A 348 8.17 -14.14 10.77
C ALA A 348 9.38 -14.82 11.48
N VAL A 349 9.89 -14.23 12.55
CA VAL A 349 10.97 -14.80 13.36
C VAL A 349 10.59 -16.20 13.92
N GLU A 350 9.34 -16.37 14.35
CA GLU A 350 8.83 -17.65 14.89
C GLU A 350 8.85 -18.79 13.86
N THR A 351 8.92 -18.49 12.56
CA THR A 351 9.06 -19.52 11.51
C THR A 351 10.49 -20.07 11.41
N GLY A 352 11.46 -19.40 12.03
CA GLY A 352 12.88 -19.73 11.90
C GLY A 352 13.42 -19.44 10.51
N ALA A 353 12.83 -18.51 9.76
CA ALA A 353 13.33 -18.07 8.45
C ALA A 353 14.50 -17.10 8.58
N ASP A 354 15.39 -17.12 7.59
CA ASP A 354 16.51 -16.17 7.46
C ASP A 354 16.03 -14.83 6.86
N ILE A 355 15.07 -14.93 5.92
CA ILE A 355 14.56 -13.81 5.13
C ILE A 355 13.04 -13.68 5.30
N LEU A 356 12.57 -12.46 5.56
CA LEU A 356 11.18 -12.05 5.35
C LEU A 356 11.07 -11.44 3.94
N ALA A 357 10.56 -12.20 2.99
CA ALA A 357 10.33 -11.74 1.63
C ALA A 357 9.04 -10.91 1.54
N VAL A 358 9.11 -9.80 0.82
CA VAL A 358 7.98 -8.89 0.56
C VAL A 358 7.85 -8.59 -0.93
N ALA A 359 6.68 -8.10 -1.35
CA ALA A 359 6.43 -7.62 -2.71
C ALA A 359 5.73 -6.24 -2.63
N CYS A 360 6.23 -5.37 -1.76
CA CYS A 360 5.66 -4.04 -1.53
C CYS A 360 6.69 -3.12 -0.87
N PRO A 361 6.98 -1.94 -1.45
CA PRO A 361 7.93 -1.00 -0.88
C PRO A 361 7.57 -0.49 0.53
N TYR A 362 6.28 -0.29 0.83
CA TYR A 362 5.86 0.07 2.19
C TYR A 362 6.10 -1.08 3.18
N CYS A 363 5.80 -2.33 2.80
CA CYS A 363 6.11 -3.48 3.66
C CYS A 363 7.62 -3.59 3.90
N LEU A 364 8.45 -3.37 2.87
CA LEU A 364 9.91 -3.34 3.00
C LEU A 364 10.37 -2.31 4.03
N GLN A 365 9.90 -1.06 3.95
CA GLN A 365 10.24 -0.01 4.90
C GLN A 365 9.78 -0.35 6.32
N MET A 366 8.49 -0.68 6.48
CA MET A 366 7.87 -0.93 7.79
C MET A 366 8.56 -2.08 8.52
N PHE A 367 8.86 -3.17 7.83
CA PHE A 367 9.51 -4.34 8.44
C PHE A 367 10.99 -4.12 8.66
N SER A 368 11.70 -3.47 7.74
CA SER A 368 13.13 -3.14 7.94
C SER A 368 13.34 -2.26 9.16
N ASP A 369 12.43 -1.29 9.39
CA ASP A 369 12.48 -0.44 10.56
C ASP A 369 12.15 -1.23 11.86
N SER A 370 11.15 -2.12 11.82
CA SER A 370 10.83 -3.00 12.96
C SER A 370 11.97 -3.95 13.29
N VAL A 371 12.56 -4.62 12.30
CA VAL A 371 13.72 -5.51 12.50
C VAL A 371 14.87 -4.77 13.17
N LYS A 372 15.19 -3.57 12.68
CA LYS A 372 16.25 -2.72 13.25
C LYS A 372 15.92 -2.26 14.67
N THR A 373 14.68 -1.79 14.90
CA THR A 373 14.25 -1.25 16.21
C THR A 373 14.16 -2.34 17.29
N MET A 374 13.84 -3.57 16.89
CA MET A 374 13.73 -4.75 17.75
C MET A 374 15.05 -5.53 17.85
N GLU A 375 16.08 -5.14 17.11
CA GLU A 375 17.40 -5.79 17.09
C GLU A 375 17.33 -7.29 16.72
N LEU A 376 16.52 -7.64 15.70
CA LEU A 376 16.28 -9.02 15.29
C LEU A 376 17.27 -9.48 14.20
N ALA A 377 17.62 -10.77 14.25
CA ALA A 377 18.45 -11.42 13.24
C ALA A 377 17.60 -11.94 12.07
N LEU A 378 16.81 -11.08 11.47
CA LEU A 378 15.97 -11.36 10.31
C LEU A 378 16.26 -10.31 9.24
N GLU A 379 16.48 -10.71 8.01
CA GLU A 379 16.64 -9.78 6.89
C GLU A 379 15.31 -9.57 6.16
N VAL A 380 15.02 -8.35 5.70
CA VAL A 380 13.84 -8.06 4.88
C VAL A 380 14.28 -7.78 3.45
N ARG A 381 13.76 -8.56 2.49
CA ARG A 381 14.11 -8.44 1.07
C ARG A 381 12.87 -8.46 0.18
N ASP A 382 12.91 -7.71 -0.91
CA ASP A 382 11.85 -7.82 -1.93
C ASP A 382 12.07 -9.07 -2.79
N VAL A 383 10.97 -9.65 -3.30
CA VAL A 383 11.01 -10.79 -4.23
C VAL A 383 11.89 -10.50 -5.44
N ALA A 384 11.90 -9.26 -5.94
CA ALA A 384 12.74 -8.84 -7.03
C ALA A 384 14.24 -8.96 -6.72
N GLU A 385 14.66 -8.66 -5.49
CA GLU A 385 16.06 -8.75 -5.08
C GLU A 385 16.53 -10.22 -5.07
N LEU A 386 15.71 -11.11 -4.52
CA LEU A 386 16.00 -12.55 -4.47
C LEU A 386 16.07 -13.16 -5.88
N LEU A 387 15.11 -12.83 -6.75
CA LEU A 387 15.12 -13.31 -8.12
C LEU A 387 16.33 -12.78 -8.89
N ALA A 388 16.63 -11.49 -8.79
CA ALA A 388 17.76 -10.90 -9.48
C ALA A 388 19.12 -11.49 -9.05
N GLU A 389 19.28 -11.95 -7.83
CA GLU A 389 20.48 -12.62 -7.34
C GLU A 389 20.69 -13.98 -8.00
N SER A 390 19.62 -14.70 -8.33
CA SER A 390 19.65 -16.02 -8.94
C SER A 390 19.75 -16.03 -10.47
N LEU A 391 19.62 -14.85 -11.12
CA LEU A 391 19.80 -14.62 -12.54
C LEU A 391 21.23 -14.13 -12.84
#